data_e4b694cd3c11118c2dbd892ae5f770b7
#
_entry.id   e4b694cd3c11118c2dbd892ae5f770b7
#
_cell.length_a   1.000
_cell.length_b   1.000
_cell.length_c   1.000
_cell.angle_alpha   90.00
_cell.angle_beta   90.00
_cell.angle_gamma   90.00
#
_symmetry.space_group_name_H-M   'P 1'
#
loop_
_entity.id
_entity.type
_entity.pdbx_description
1 polymer ?
#
loop_
_entity_poly.entity_id
_entity_poly.type
_entity_poly.pdbx_seq_one_letter_code
_entity_poly.pdbx_strand_id
1 'polypeptide(L)'
;MSLVTALIRRRRHRLLGRLVQEALALYGMEVPAACEIGPGLLVYHRGFGTVLHPYTTLGAGVTLYNGVTIGRADPWVPQEESAMRRVVVEDGAVLCAGAKVVCKEGVLTVGAGTIVGANAVLTRSTGPGEIWAGVPARKVGTRAGWEPGYTNGSRPVPHSGKRTSHSPSPSASSVAPAKP
;
A
#
# COMPACT_ATOMS: atom_id res chain seq x y z
N MET A 1 17.21 -1.24 8.47
CA MET A 1 16.62 -0.16 7.62
C MET A 1 17.26 -0.26 6.24
N SER A 2 16.48 -0.37 5.15
CA SER A 2 17.06 -0.49 3.82
C SER A 2 17.75 0.81 3.38
N LEU A 3 18.75 0.71 2.48
CA LEU A 3 19.42 1.88 1.89
C LEU A 3 18.40 2.84 1.27
N VAL A 4 17.40 2.30 0.55
CA VAL A 4 16.35 3.07 -0.09
C VAL A 4 15.55 3.89 0.93
N THR A 5 15.13 3.28 2.05
CA THR A 5 14.42 4.02 3.12
C THR A 5 15.29 5.13 3.72
N ALA A 6 16.60 4.90 3.85
CA ALA A 6 17.54 5.92 4.33
C ALA A 6 17.67 7.09 3.33
N LEU A 7 17.72 6.79 2.02
CA LEU A 7 17.75 7.82 0.97
C LEU A 7 16.43 8.62 0.96
N ILE A 8 15.28 7.95 1.00
CA ILE A 8 13.98 8.63 1.04
C ILE A 8 13.91 9.62 2.20
N ARG A 9 14.42 9.29 3.38
CA ARG A 9 14.46 10.21 4.53
C ARG A 9 15.35 11.43 4.31
N ARG A 10 16.46 11.29 3.54
CA ARG A 10 17.41 12.36 3.26
C ARG A 10 17.05 13.23 2.05
N ARG A 11 15.99 12.90 1.29
CA ARG A 11 15.58 13.61 0.08
C ARG A 11 15.28 15.11 0.29
N ARG A 12 14.96 15.53 1.53
CA ARG A 12 14.66 16.92 1.91
C ARG A 12 15.90 17.67 2.43
N HIS A 13 17.07 17.04 2.42
CA HIS A 13 18.30 17.70 2.90
C HIS A 13 18.69 18.85 1.98
N ARG A 14 18.95 20.03 2.55
CA ARG A 14 19.19 21.28 1.79
C ARG A 14 20.32 21.15 0.76
N LEU A 15 21.42 20.49 1.10
CA LEU A 15 22.60 20.37 0.23
C LEU A 15 22.62 19.09 -0.61
N LEU A 16 22.08 17.98 -0.10
CA LEU A 16 22.19 16.67 -0.72
C LEU A 16 20.87 16.19 -1.36
N GLY A 17 19.78 16.93 -1.18
CA GLY A 17 18.44 16.49 -1.61
C GLY A 17 18.36 16.18 -3.10
N ARG A 18 18.98 17.02 -3.95
CA ARG A 18 19.05 16.77 -5.40
C ARG A 18 19.80 15.47 -5.72
N LEU A 19 20.99 15.29 -5.16
CA LEU A 19 21.79 14.07 -5.36
C LEU A 19 21.03 12.82 -4.91
N VAL A 20 20.30 12.93 -3.80
CA VAL A 20 19.47 11.83 -3.30
C VAL A 20 18.31 11.54 -4.24
N GLN A 21 17.68 12.56 -4.83
CA GLN A 21 16.61 12.35 -5.82
C GLN A 21 17.16 11.69 -7.08
N GLU A 22 18.30 12.12 -7.61
CA GLU A 22 18.95 11.47 -8.74
C GLU A 22 19.34 10.01 -8.42
N ALA A 23 19.86 9.76 -7.23
CA ALA A 23 20.17 8.41 -6.79
C ALA A 23 18.92 7.53 -6.71
N LEU A 24 17.77 8.06 -6.26
CA LEU A 24 16.51 7.34 -6.28
C LEU A 24 16.01 7.10 -7.70
N ALA A 25 16.15 8.09 -8.60
CA ALA A 25 15.80 7.97 -10.01
C ALA A 25 16.63 6.87 -10.71
N LEU A 26 17.94 6.78 -10.44
CA LEU A 26 18.80 5.69 -10.92
C LEU A 26 18.32 4.32 -10.41
N TYR A 27 17.68 4.30 -9.25
CA TYR A 27 17.00 3.12 -8.70
C TYR A 27 15.61 2.88 -9.30
N GLY A 28 15.19 3.69 -10.28
CA GLY A 28 13.85 3.61 -10.87
C GLY A 28 12.74 4.03 -9.91
N MET A 29 13.03 4.92 -8.95
CA MET A 29 12.06 5.45 -8.01
C MET A 29 11.94 6.96 -8.15
N GLU A 30 10.71 7.46 -8.13
CA GLU A 30 10.42 8.88 -8.05
C GLU A 30 9.67 9.19 -6.75
N VAL A 31 10.36 9.80 -5.79
CA VAL A 31 9.80 10.20 -4.50
C VAL A 31 10.11 11.68 -4.26
N PRO A 32 9.25 12.59 -4.75
CA PRO A 32 9.46 14.03 -4.64
C PRO A 32 9.68 14.50 -3.19
N ALA A 33 10.49 15.54 -3.03
CA ALA A 33 10.74 16.14 -1.72
C ALA A 33 9.47 16.71 -1.06
N ALA A 34 8.50 17.09 -1.86
CA ALA A 34 7.19 17.60 -1.40
C ALA A 34 6.32 16.54 -0.73
N CYS A 35 6.54 15.23 -1.03
CA CYS A 35 5.81 14.17 -0.35
C CYS A 35 6.01 14.23 1.17
N GLU A 36 4.94 14.13 1.92
CA GLU A 36 4.97 13.97 3.38
C GLU A 36 5.07 12.48 3.71
N ILE A 37 6.04 12.10 4.53
CA ILE A 37 6.26 10.68 4.85
C ILE A 37 6.46 10.52 6.35
N GLY A 38 5.53 9.81 6.95
CA GLY A 38 5.52 9.43 8.36
C GLY A 38 6.65 8.45 8.75
N PRO A 39 6.82 8.21 10.03
CA PRO A 39 7.83 7.30 10.54
C PRO A 39 7.52 5.84 10.16
N GLY A 40 8.53 4.99 10.15
CA GLY A 40 8.33 3.54 9.98
C GLY A 40 7.97 3.11 8.56
N LEU A 41 8.14 3.95 7.53
CA LEU A 41 7.93 3.54 6.13
C LEU A 41 8.73 2.27 5.81
N LEU A 42 8.06 1.25 5.29
CA LEU A 42 8.64 0.02 4.79
C LEU A 42 8.59 0.00 3.26
N VAL A 43 9.74 -0.27 2.64
CA VAL A 43 9.84 -0.38 1.18
C VAL A 43 10.39 -1.75 0.83
N TYR A 44 9.54 -2.57 0.20
CA TYR A 44 9.91 -3.92 -0.23
C TYR A 44 10.41 -3.93 -1.68
N HIS A 45 11.23 -4.94 -2.00
CA HIS A 45 11.84 -5.11 -3.32
C HIS A 45 12.56 -3.85 -3.80
N ARG A 46 13.18 -3.10 -2.87
CA ARG A 46 13.89 -1.83 -3.14
C ARG A 46 13.01 -0.74 -3.78
N GLY A 47 11.70 -0.95 -3.88
CA GLY A 47 10.75 0.00 -4.43
C GLY A 47 10.90 0.28 -5.93
N PHE A 48 11.54 -0.60 -6.70
CA PHE A 48 11.71 -0.41 -8.15
C PHE A 48 10.40 -0.06 -8.83
N GLY A 49 10.43 0.96 -9.71
CA GLY A 49 9.27 1.41 -10.47
C GLY A 49 8.22 2.16 -9.62
N THR A 50 8.54 2.53 -8.38
CA THR A 50 7.63 3.29 -7.54
C THR A 50 7.68 4.78 -7.90
N VAL A 51 6.51 5.34 -8.19
CA VAL A 51 6.35 6.76 -8.52
C VAL A 51 5.29 7.37 -7.62
N LEU A 52 5.65 8.41 -6.89
CA LEU A 52 4.73 9.14 -6.01
C LEU A 52 4.49 10.56 -6.53
N HIS A 53 3.22 10.96 -6.57
CA HIS A 53 2.87 12.34 -6.87
C HIS A 53 3.33 13.28 -5.76
N PRO A 54 3.80 14.52 -6.07
CA PRO A 54 4.25 15.48 -5.05
C PRO A 54 3.26 15.73 -3.90
N TYR A 55 1.95 15.68 -4.20
CA TYR A 55 0.88 15.88 -3.22
C TYR A 55 0.45 14.55 -2.57
N THR A 56 1.43 13.72 -2.21
CA THR A 56 1.20 12.46 -1.49
C THR A 56 1.60 12.62 -0.03
N THR A 57 0.72 12.18 0.87
CA THR A 57 1.02 11.98 2.29
C THR A 57 0.98 10.47 2.59
N LEU A 58 2.04 9.95 3.17
CA LEU A 58 2.13 8.60 3.70
C LEU A 58 2.17 8.68 5.23
N GLY A 59 1.27 7.99 5.89
CA GLY A 59 1.22 7.87 7.35
C GLY A 59 2.33 7.00 7.95
N ALA A 60 2.24 6.76 9.23
CA ALA A 60 3.18 5.93 9.97
C ALA A 60 3.06 4.45 9.56
N GLY A 61 4.19 3.74 9.44
CA GLY A 61 4.19 2.30 9.18
C GLY A 61 3.59 1.87 7.83
N VAL A 62 3.41 2.79 6.89
CA VAL A 62 2.96 2.46 5.53
C VAL A 62 3.94 1.51 4.88
N THR A 63 3.42 0.55 4.13
CA THR A 63 4.22 -0.40 3.36
C THR A 63 4.02 -0.18 1.86
N LEU A 64 5.11 0.02 1.14
CA LEU A 64 5.15 0.12 -0.31
C LEU A 64 5.91 -1.07 -0.90
N TYR A 65 5.29 -1.75 -1.84
CA TYR A 65 5.97 -2.72 -2.69
C TYR A 65 6.46 -2.03 -3.98
N ASN A 66 7.21 -2.77 -4.79
CA ASN A 66 7.71 -2.29 -6.08
C ASN A 66 6.58 -1.95 -7.05
N GLY A 67 6.83 -1.00 -7.95
CA GLY A 67 5.91 -0.62 -9.03
C GLY A 67 4.64 0.11 -8.57
N VAL A 68 4.56 0.53 -7.31
CA VAL A 68 3.46 1.35 -6.81
C VAL A 68 3.47 2.69 -7.52
N THR A 69 2.32 3.12 -8.02
CA THR A 69 2.14 4.46 -8.59
C THR A 69 1.04 5.21 -7.84
N ILE A 70 1.33 6.41 -7.39
CA ILE A 70 0.34 7.34 -6.86
C ILE A 70 0.33 8.56 -7.77
N GLY A 71 -0.82 8.86 -8.36
CA GLY A 71 -0.92 9.93 -9.34
C GLY A 71 -2.33 10.51 -9.47
N ARG A 72 -2.45 11.44 -10.42
CA ARG A 72 -3.71 12.08 -10.78
C ARG A 72 -4.29 11.46 -12.06
N ALA A 73 -5.60 11.58 -12.23
CA ALA A 73 -6.31 11.01 -13.38
C ALA A 73 -6.26 11.91 -14.64
N ASP A 74 -5.79 13.14 -14.50
CA ASP A 74 -5.80 14.19 -15.52
C ASP A 74 -4.38 14.70 -15.90
N PRO A 75 -3.44 13.82 -16.32
CA PRO A 75 -2.04 14.19 -16.54
C PRO A 75 -1.85 15.21 -17.69
N TRP A 76 -2.86 15.40 -18.54
CA TRP A 76 -2.85 16.37 -19.65
C TRP A 76 -3.24 17.79 -19.22
N VAL A 77 -3.72 17.99 -17.99
CA VAL A 77 -4.08 19.30 -17.43
C VAL A 77 -2.88 19.84 -16.65
N PRO A 78 -2.56 21.15 -16.71
CA PRO A 78 -1.57 21.77 -15.82
C PRO A 78 -1.88 21.48 -14.36
N GLN A 79 -0.83 21.34 -13.52
CA GLN A 79 -1.01 20.94 -12.12
C GLN A 79 -1.91 21.90 -11.31
N GLU A 80 -1.81 23.19 -11.59
CA GLU A 80 -2.58 24.27 -10.97
C GLU A 80 -4.07 24.21 -11.31
N GLU A 81 -4.42 23.64 -12.46
CA GLU A 81 -5.79 23.47 -12.94
C GLU A 81 -6.38 22.10 -12.56
N SER A 82 -5.57 21.17 -12.09
CA SER A 82 -6.02 19.84 -11.71
C SER A 82 -7.06 19.89 -10.59
N ALA A 83 -8.10 19.09 -10.71
CA ALA A 83 -9.10 18.90 -9.66
C ALA A 83 -8.57 18.10 -8.47
N MET A 84 -7.49 17.33 -8.65
CA MET A 84 -6.83 16.60 -7.57
C MET A 84 -6.17 17.55 -6.59
N ARG A 85 -6.36 17.30 -5.30
CA ARG A 85 -5.71 18.06 -4.23
C ARG A 85 -4.63 17.24 -3.52
N ARG A 86 -4.92 16.01 -3.16
CA ARG A 86 -3.97 15.17 -2.39
C ARG A 86 -4.35 13.69 -2.48
N VAL A 87 -3.36 12.82 -2.33
CA VAL A 87 -3.57 11.43 -1.94
C VAL A 87 -3.01 11.24 -0.53
N VAL A 88 -3.85 10.71 0.36
CA VAL A 88 -3.48 10.36 1.74
C VAL A 88 -3.49 8.85 1.87
N VAL A 89 -2.37 8.28 2.25
CA VAL A 89 -2.25 6.87 2.63
C VAL A 89 -2.06 6.83 4.13
N GLU A 90 -3.08 6.39 4.84
CA GLU A 90 -3.08 6.41 6.30
C GLU A 90 -2.20 5.33 6.92
N ASP A 91 -2.06 5.38 8.26
CA ASP A 91 -1.15 4.55 9.02
C ASP A 91 -1.33 3.04 8.76
N GLY A 92 -0.23 2.33 8.63
CA GLY A 92 -0.22 0.88 8.46
C GLY A 92 -0.84 0.36 7.16
N ALA A 93 -1.24 1.23 6.24
CA ALA A 93 -1.73 0.79 4.94
C ALA A 93 -0.65 0.09 4.11
N VAL A 94 -1.06 -0.84 3.25
CA VAL A 94 -0.18 -1.65 2.40
C VAL A 94 -0.56 -1.44 0.94
N LEU A 95 0.37 -0.92 0.15
CA LEU A 95 0.24 -0.87 -1.30
C LEU A 95 1.09 -2.00 -1.90
N CYS A 96 0.42 -3.05 -2.40
CA CYS A 96 1.08 -4.23 -2.94
C CYS A 96 1.75 -3.94 -4.30
N ALA A 97 2.54 -4.91 -4.79
CA ALA A 97 3.31 -4.76 -6.02
C ALA A 97 2.44 -4.30 -7.20
N GLY A 98 2.88 -3.26 -7.88
CA GLY A 98 2.18 -2.71 -9.04
C GLY A 98 0.86 -1.98 -8.73
N ALA A 99 0.45 -1.83 -7.47
CA ALA A 99 -0.77 -1.11 -7.13
C ALA A 99 -0.74 0.34 -7.63
N LYS A 100 -1.85 0.80 -8.19
CA LYS A 100 -2.04 2.17 -8.69
C LYS A 100 -3.10 2.86 -7.85
N VAL A 101 -2.80 4.05 -7.36
CA VAL A 101 -3.76 4.92 -6.67
C VAL A 101 -3.90 6.17 -7.50
N VAL A 102 -5.05 6.33 -8.15
CA VAL A 102 -5.29 7.38 -9.14
C VAL A 102 -6.41 8.30 -8.64
N CYS A 103 -6.04 9.50 -8.23
CA CYS A 103 -6.98 10.50 -7.72
C CYS A 103 -7.54 11.34 -8.88
N LYS A 104 -8.86 11.37 -9.02
CA LYS A 104 -9.54 12.18 -10.02
C LYS A 104 -9.73 13.61 -9.54
N GLU A 105 -10.22 13.78 -8.32
CA GLU A 105 -10.59 15.10 -7.76
C GLU A 105 -10.49 15.10 -6.24
N GLY A 106 -10.31 16.26 -5.64
CA GLY A 106 -10.26 16.43 -4.20
C GLY A 106 -9.16 15.62 -3.53
N VAL A 107 -9.51 14.94 -2.45
CA VAL A 107 -8.59 14.09 -1.68
C VAL A 107 -9.01 12.63 -1.79
N LEU A 108 -8.10 11.78 -2.24
CA LEU A 108 -8.29 10.33 -2.20
C LEU A 108 -7.57 9.77 -0.98
N THR A 109 -8.30 9.08 -0.10
CA THR A 109 -7.75 8.49 1.12
C THR A 109 -7.72 6.98 1.03
N VAL A 110 -6.55 6.39 1.22
CA VAL A 110 -6.39 4.96 1.50
C VAL A 110 -6.42 4.81 3.01
N GLY A 111 -7.51 4.27 3.55
CA GLY A 111 -7.75 4.21 5.00
C GLY A 111 -6.70 3.40 5.76
N ALA A 112 -6.56 3.67 7.04
CA ALA A 112 -5.58 3.04 7.91
C ALA A 112 -5.65 1.51 7.84
N GLY A 113 -4.50 0.84 7.75
CA GLY A 113 -4.42 -0.62 7.65
C GLY A 113 -4.99 -1.24 6.39
N THR A 114 -5.52 -0.45 5.46
CA THR A 114 -6.06 -0.94 4.19
C THR A 114 -4.98 -1.62 3.35
N ILE A 115 -5.38 -2.67 2.63
CA ILE A 115 -4.52 -3.35 1.67
C ILE A 115 -5.05 -3.07 0.25
N VAL A 116 -4.23 -2.45 -0.58
CA VAL A 116 -4.47 -2.35 -2.03
C VAL A 116 -3.70 -3.48 -2.70
N GLY A 117 -4.43 -4.42 -3.27
CA GLY A 117 -3.90 -5.65 -3.85
C GLY A 117 -2.94 -5.42 -5.02
N ALA A 118 -2.16 -6.45 -5.35
CA ALA A 118 -1.21 -6.36 -6.45
C ALA A 118 -1.91 -6.01 -7.78
N ASN A 119 -1.31 -5.08 -8.53
CA ASN A 119 -1.83 -4.55 -9.79
C ASN A 119 -3.27 -3.98 -9.73
N ALA A 120 -3.80 -3.75 -8.53
CA ALA A 120 -5.10 -3.11 -8.39
C ALA A 120 -5.02 -1.61 -8.76
N VAL A 121 -6.09 -1.09 -9.35
CA VAL A 121 -6.21 0.34 -9.69
C VAL A 121 -7.30 0.97 -8.81
N LEU A 122 -6.87 1.62 -7.74
CA LEU A 122 -7.74 2.29 -6.79
C LEU A 122 -8.04 3.71 -7.28
N THR A 123 -9.32 4.02 -7.47
CA THR A 123 -9.81 5.32 -8.00
C THR A 123 -10.76 6.03 -7.04
N ARG A 124 -10.94 5.52 -5.83
CA ARG A 124 -11.80 6.10 -4.79
C ARG A 124 -11.22 5.85 -3.40
N SER A 125 -11.65 6.63 -2.43
CA SER A 125 -11.26 6.45 -1.04
C SER A 125 -11.77 5.13 -0.45
N THR A 126 -11.04 4.61 0.52
CA THR A 126 -11.35 3.36 1.24
C THR A 126 -11.56 3.64 2.71
N GLY A 127 -12.30 2.75 3.38
CA GLY A 127 -12.36 2.71 4.83
C GLY A 127 -11.14 2.01 5.45
N PRO A 128 -10.98 2.07 6.78
CA PRO A 128 -9.88 1.44 7.48
C PRO A 128 -9.98 -0.10 7.45
N GLY A 129 -8.83 -0.77 7.37
CA GLY A 129 -8.72 -2.23 7.41
C GLY A 129 -9.34 -2.95 6.22
N GLU A 130 -9.72 -2.26 5.16
CA GLU A 130 -10.33 -2.86 3.98
C GLU A 130 -9.28 -3.52 3.06
N ILE A 131 -9.70 -4.50 2.28
CA ILE A 131 -8.91 -5.13 1.23
C ILE A 131 -9.57 -4.81 -0.12
N TRP A 132 -8.79 -4.19 -1.00
CA TRP A 132 -9.24 -3.77 -2.32
C TRP A 132 -8.40 -4.44 -3.41
N ALA A 133 -9.05 -4.96 -4.45
CA ALA A 133 -8.38 -5.64 -5.56
C ALA A 133 -9.10 -5.40 -6.89
N GLY A 134 -8.38 -5.63 -8.00
CA GLY A 134 -8.91 -5.56 -9.35
C GLY A 134 -8.72 -4.21 -10.04
N VAL A 135 -9.22 -4.11 -11.29
CA VAL A 135 -9.15 -2.94 -12.17
C VAL A 135 -10.54 -2.70 -12.79
N PRO A 136 -11.25 -1.67 -12.35
CA PRO A 136 -11.01 -0.82 -11.20
C PRO A 136 -11.14 -1.60 -9.88
N ALA A 137 -10.38 -1.19 -8.86
CA ALA A 137 -10.39 -1.88 -7.57
C ALA A 137 -11.78 -1.82 -6.91
N ARG A 138 -12.14 -2.94 -6.28
CA ARG A 138 -13.35 -3.09 -5.46
C ARG A 138 -12.97 -3.67 -4.12
N LYS A 139 -13.73 -3.35 -3.08
CA LYS A 139 -13.61 -3.97 -1.78
C LYS A 139 -13.94 -5.44 -1.90
N VAL A 140 -12.98 -6.30 -1.58
CA VAL A 140 -13.10 -7.76 -1.61
C VAL A 140 -13.12 -8.38 -0.23
N GLY A 141 -12.82 -7.60 0.82
CA GLY A 141 -12.83 -8.09 2.18
C GLY A 141 -12.34 -7.05 3.18
N THR A 142 -12.07 -7.53 4.38
CA THR A 142 -11.46 -6.77 5.48
C THR A 142 -10.26 -7.55 6.04
N ARG A 143 -9.28 -6.82 6.53
CA ARG A 143 -8.05 -7.39 7.08
C ARG A 143 -8.34 -8.00 8.46
N ALA A 144 -8.27 -9.33 8.55
CA ALA A 144 -8.47 -10.04 9.80
C ALA A 144 -7.43 -9.62 10.85
N GLY A 145 -7.89 -9.35 12.09
CA GLY A 145 -7.03 -9.00 13.22
C GLY A 145 -6.34 -7.63 13.09
N TRP A 146 -6.76 -6.78 12.17
CA TRP A 146 -6.30 -5.41 12.14
C TRP A 146 -7.07 -4.56 13.15
N GLU A 147 -6.35 -3.78 13.94
CA GLU A 147 -6.91 -2.81 14.88
C GLU A 147 -6.26 -1.44 14.66
N PRO A 148 -6.95 -0.32 14.94
CA PRO A 148 -6.37 1.02 14.90
C PRO A 148 -5.08 1.10 15.74
N GLY A 149 -4.02 1.70 15.17
CA GLY A 149 -2.69 1.77 15.80
C GLY A 149 -1.75 0.60 15.44
N TYR A 150 -2.24 -0.41 14.70
CA TYR A 150 -1.39 -1.45 14.16
C TYR A 150 -0.50 -0.90 13.04
N THR A 151 0.81 -0.94 13.24
CA THR A 151 1.79 -0.62 12.20
C THR A 151 2.45 -1.90 11.69
N ASN A 152 2.65 -2.02 10.38
CA ASN A 152 3.32 -3.17 9.79
C ASN A 152 4.75 -3.29 10.36
N GLY A 153 5.07 -4.46 10.91
CA GLY A 153 6.34 -4.72 11.62
C GLY A 153 6.22 -4.92 13.13
N SER A 154 5.14 -4.48 13.76
CA SER A 154 4.76 -4.92 15.10
C SER A 154 3.82 -6.12 14.99
N ARG A 155 4.25 -7.30 15.43
CA ARG A 155 3.35 -8.44 15.57
C ARG A 155 2.31 -8.11 16.66
N PRO A 156 1.00 -8.29 16.40
CA PRO A 156 0.04 -8.33 17.48
C PRO A 156 0.43 -9.49 18.38
N VAL A 157 0.47 -9.26 19.69
CA VAL A 157 0.51 -10.36 20.66
C VAL A 157 -0.78 -11.15 20.44
N PRO A 158 -0.72 -12.47 20.16
CA PRO A 158 -1.94 -13.25 20.00
C PRO A 158 -2.71 -13.17 21.31
N HIS A 159 -3.85 -12.51 21.30
CA HIS A 159 -4.79 -12.68 22.40
C HIS A 159 -5.14 -14.17 22.43
N SER A 160 -4.90 -14.81 23.56
CA SER A 160 -5.24 -16.20 23.86
C SER A 160 -6.77 -16.37 23.91
N GLY A 161 -7.41 -16.27 22.73
CA GLY A 161 -8.81 -16.60 22.52
C GLY A 161 -8.91 -18.09 22.25
N LYS A 162 -9.64 -18.79 23.12
CA LYS A 162 -9.96 -20.22 23.07
C LYS A 162 -10.14 -20.73 21.66
N ARG A 163 -9.28 -21.67 21.24
CA ARG A 163 -9.58 -22.51 20.06
C ARG A 163 -10.82 -23.33 20.38
N THR A 164 -11.92 -23.00 19.74
CA THR A 164 -13.01 -23.95 19.59
C THR A 164 -12.53 -25.02 18.62
N SER A 165 -12.24 -26.18 19.16
CA SER A 165 -11.90 -27.38 18.40
C SER A 165 -13.12 -27.82 17.57
N HIS A 166 -13.13 -27.49 16.27
CA HIS A 166 -13.97 -28.17 15.33
C HIS A 166 -13.11 -29.26 14.66
N SER A 167 -13.27 -30.49 15.14
CA SER A 167 -12.79 -31.70 14.49
C SER A 167 -13.76 -32.01 13.34
N PRO A 168 -13.32 -32.13 12.10
CA PRO A 168 -14.14 -32.74 11.07
C PRO A 168 -14.08 -34.27 11.23
N SER A 169 -15.23 -34.89 11.43
CA SER A 169 -15.40 -36.34 11.37
C SER A 169 -15.09 -36.86 9.98
N PRO A 170 -14.38 -37.98 9.82
CA PRO A 170 -14.18 -38.59 8.52
C PRO A 170 -15.46 -39.40 8.15
N SER A 171 -16.18 -38.95 7.14
CA SER A 171 -17.19 -39.80 6.48
C SER A 171 -16.51 -40.71 5.45
N ALA A 172 -16.42 -41.97 5.78
CA ALA A 172 -16.09 -43.04 4.84
C ALA A 172 -17.26 -43.21 3.86
N SER A 173 -17.03 -43.03 2.58
CA SER A 173 -17.90 -43.59 1.54
C SER A 173 -17.08 -44.56 0.69
N SER A 174 -17.44 -45.83 0.84
CA SER A 174 -17.00 -46.97 0.07
C SER A 174 -17.42 -46.85 -1.40
N VAL A 175 -16.46 -46.88 -2.31
CA VAL A 175 -16.69 -47.07 -3.74
C VAL A 175 -16.46 -48.54 -4.02
N ALA A 176 -17.50 -49.26 -4.43
CA ALA A 176 -17.45 -50.64 -4.92
C ALA A 176 -16.93 -50.68 -6.37
N PRO A 177 -16.20 -51.73 -6.79
CA PRO A 177 -15.66 -51.81 -8.13
C PRO A 177 -16.71 -52.39 -9.11
N ALA A 178 -16.75 -51.79 -10.30
CA ALA A 178 -17.45 -52.37 -11.44
C ALA A 178 -16.63 -53.53 -12.03
N LYS A 179 -17.33 -54.65 -12.37
CA LYS A 179 -16.86 -55.79 -13.15
C LYS A 179 -17.71 -55.92 -14.41
N PRO A 180 -17.28 -56.74 -15.32
CA PRO A 180 -16.57 -56.50 -16.59
C PRO A 180 -17.49 -56.21 -17.75
#